data_1b679f625891cb95820d4e5ce01434f3
#
_entry.id   1b679f625891cb95820d4e5ce01434f3
#
_cell.length_a   1.000
_cell.length_b   1.000
_cell.length_c   1.000
_cell.angle_alpha   90.00
_cell.angle_beta   90.00
_cell.angle_gamma   90.00
#
_symmetry.space_group_name_H-M   'P 1'
#
loop_
_entity.id
_entity.type
_entity.pdbx_description
1 polymer ?
#
loop_
_entity_poly.entity_id
_entity_poly.type
_entity_poly.pdbx_seq_one_letter_code
_entity_poly.pdbx_strand_id
1 'polypeptide(L)'
;MTSSTWNLYLTPATLAEALDLLAEYGDDARIIAGGTDLLLELARGVRSQRVLIDIARIPDLATVRLDNDGWLHLGPLVTHNQIVTSPLAVHHAFPLARACWEVGAPQIRNRGTVAGNVITASPANDTITPLWALDATMTLVSHRGPRTLTCAQFFQGVRRTALAPDEFLLDIAFPALTAQASGAFLKLGLRRAQAISLVNVAVVLHWDGNQVRQAAIALGAVAPTILRVTEAEQALVGSTLDAAAIQHAASLAAAASRPIDDVRASADYRRVMVEVLTRRALSVLHTRRERDGWPATPVTLGSDAAQNSAAAPTVSAGFTTASPVHFTLNGQPVSVHHATGKTLLDVLRAPAADGGVHLTGAKEGCAEGECGACTVLLNGAAVMSCLVPAPAAAGCTVTTVEGLAGRDGQTEAPHTLHAVQQAFVTAGAVQCGYCTPGLLMSATRLLAENPAPNRSAIEQALVGNLCRCTGYAKIVEAILSVSKQSQPS
;
A
#
# COMPACT_ATOMS: atom_id res chain seq x y z
N MET A 1 -4.80 -6.45 26.61
CA MET A 1 -3.88 -5.56 25.86
C MET A 1 -2.49 -6.11 26.03
N THR A 2 -1.90 -6.69 25.00
CA THR A 2 -0.47 -7.04 25.01
C THR A 2 0.32 -5.74 25.07
N SER A 3 1.19 -5.59 26.08
CA SER A 3 2.06 -4.43 26.19
C SER A 3 2.87 -4.32 24.89
N SER A 4 2.81 -3.18 24.21
CA SER A 4 3.59 -2.96 23.01
C SER A 4 5.08 -3.09 23.35
N THR A 5 5.82 -3.72 22.48
CA THR A 5 7.25 -4.00 22.71
C THR A 5 8.13 -2.77 22.52
N TRP A 6 7.67 -1.74 21.78
CA TRP A 6 8.45 -0.53 21.52
C TRP A 6 8.09 0.61 22.47
N ASN A 7 9.11 1.23 23.03
CA ASN A 7 9.00 2.31 24.01
C ASN A 7 9.81 3.57 23.64
N LEU A 8 10.48 3.53 22.48
CA LEU A 8 11.21 4.66 21.91
C LEU A 8 10.85 4.78 20.41
N TYR A 9 10.46 5.98 20.00
CA TYR A 9 10.11 6.31 18.62
C TYR A 9 10.93 7.51 18.18
N LEU A 10 11.80 7.33 17.21
CA LEU A 10 12.76 8.34 16.75
C LEU A 10 12.42 8.78 15.32
N THR A 11 12.46 10.07 15.06
CA THR A 11 12.15 10.67 13.76
C THR A 11 13.36 11.47 13.28
N PRO A 12 14.37 10.84 12.67
CA PRO A 12 15.52 11.53 12.10
C PRO A 12 15.07 12.47 10.96
N ALA A 13 15.74 13.61 10.81
CA ALA A 13 15.48 14.57 9.74
C ALA A 13 16.34 14.32 8.49
N THR A 14 17.40 13.51 8.61
CA THR A 14 18.34 13.20 7.53
C THR A 14 18.64 11.71 7.42
N LEU A 15 19.09 11.28 6.25
CA LEU A 15 19.56 9.90 6.06
C LEU A 15 20.78 9.59 6.96
N ALA A 16 21.69 10.55 7.13
CA ALA A 16 22.86 10.38 7.97
C ALA A 16 22.45 10.07 9.42
N GLU A 17 21.53 10.85 10.01
CA GLU A 17 20.99 10.59 11.34
C GLU A 17 20.30 9.21 11.42
N ALA A 18 19.57 8.80 10.39
CA ALA A 18 18.93 7.47 10.37
C ALA A 18 19.98 6.35 10.40
N LEU A 19 21.12 6.50 9.70
CA LEU A 19 22.22 5.57 9.72
C LEU A 19 22.96 5.55 11.06
N ASP A 20 23.15 6.72 11.68
CA ASP A 20 23.73 6.84 13.03
C ASP A 20 22.86 6.07 14.05
N LEU A 21 21.55 6.26 14.00
CA LEU A 21 20.61 5.56 14.88
C LEU A 21 20.59 4.04 14.64
N LEU A 22 20.67 3.59 13.36
CA LEU A 22 20.78 2.16 13.06
C LEU A 22 22.08 1.56 13.61
N ALA A 23 23.19 2.29 13.53
CA ALA A 23 24.47 1.86 14.09
C ALA A 23 24.46 1.86 15.62
N GLU A 24 23.81 2.84 16.26
CA GLU A 24 23.70 2.96 17.73
C GLU A 24 22.85 1.84 18.33
N TYR A 25 21.66 1.57 17.75
CA TYR A 25 20.69 0.65 18.35
C TYR A 25 20.75 -0.76 17.77
N GLY A 26 21.36 -0.98 16.59
CA GLY A 26 21.55 -2.29 15.98
C GLY A 26 20.24 -3.11 15.91
N ASP A 27 20.28 -4.32 16.42
CA ASP A 27 19.13 -5.25 16.41
C ASP A 27 17.95 -4.80 17.30
N ASP A 28 18.15 -3.87 18.23
CA ASP A 28 17.08 -3.26 19.04
C ASP A 28 16.20 -2.30 18.23
N ALA A 29 16.69 -1.80 17.11
CA ALA A 29 16.00 -0.84 16.27
C ALA A 29 15.39 -1.47 15.01
N ARG A 30 14.32 -0.83 14.53
CA ARG A 30 13.73 -1.12 13.23
C ARG A 30 13.25 0.15 12.55
N ILE A 31 13.56 0.26 11.26
CA ILE A 31 12.99 1.32 10.43
C ILE A 31 11.49 1.07 10.26
N ILE A 32 10.73 2.14 10.42
CA ILE A 32 9.32 2.20 10.05
C ILE A 32 9.10 3.28 9.00
N ALA A 33 8.35 2.94 7.94
CA ALA A 33 7.86 3.85 6.92
C ALA A 33 6.32 3.88 6.99
N GLY A 34 5.63 3.06 6.22
CA GLY A 34 4.17 2.96 6.26
C GLY A 34 3.59 2.31 7.52
N GLY A 35 4.33 1.40 8.14
CA GLY A 35 3.94 0.68 9.36
C GLY A 35 2.96 -0.48 9.12
N THR A 36 2.48 -0.70 7.90
CA THR A 36 1.38 -1.62 7.56
C THR A 36 1.67 -3.10 7.82
N ASP A 37 2.92 -3.52 7.78
CA ASP A 37 3.36 -4.87 8.15
C ASP A 37 3.99 -4.89 9.55
N LEU A 38 4.90 -3.93 9.83
CA LEU A 38 5.70 -3.94 11.05
C LEU A 38 4.84 -3.85 12.32
N LEU A 39 3.82 -2.99 12.34
CA LEU A 39 2.95 -2.87 13.52
C LEU A 39 2.18 -4.16 13.79
N LEU A 40 1.79 -4.89 12.76
CA LEU A 40 1.15 -6.20 12.90
C LEU A 40 2.11 -7.26 13.42
N GLU A 41 3.35 -7.27 12.94
CA GLU A 41 4.39 -8.19 13.43
C GLU A 41 4.69 -7.95 14.92
N LEU A 42 4.74 -6.69 15.33
CA LEU A 42 4.93 -6.29 16.73
C LEU A 42 3.71 -6.66 17.60
N ALA A 43 2.49 -6.34 17.15
CA ALA A 43 1.26 -6.65 17.87
C ALA A 43 1.03 -8.14 18.06
N ARG A 44 1.44 -8.97 17.09
CA ARG A 44 1.35 -10.43 17.11
C ARG A 44 2.52 -11.11 17.83
N GLY A 45 3.50 -10.35 18.29
CA GLY A 45 4.72 -10.90 18.92
C GLY A 45 5.63 -11.69 17.97
N VAL A 46 5.45 -11.54 16.64
CA VAL A 46 6.33 -12.12 15.64
C VAL A 46 7.71 -11.45 15.67
N ARG A 47 7.72 -10.18 16.05
CA ARG A 47 8.91 -9.39 16.32
C ARG A 47 8.82 -8.71 17.68
N SER A 48 9.99 -8.43 18.27
CA SER A 48 10.13 -7.60 19.45
C SER A 48 11.20 -6.55 19.16
N GLN A 49 10.81 -5.28 19.12
CA GLN A 49 11.73 -4.16 18.90
C GLN A 49 11.50 -3.10 19.98
N ARG A 50 12.57 -2.59 20.53
CA ARG A 50 12.52 -1.52 21.54
C ARG A 50 12.42 -0.14 20.91
N VAL A 51 13.10 0.06 19.76
CA VAL A 51 13.24 1.34 19.07
C VAL A 51 12.63 1.26 17.68
N LEU A 52 11.75 2.21 17.34
CA LEU A 52 11.29 2.44 15.99
C LEU A 52 11.89 3.72 15.42
N ILE A 53 12.51 3.64 14.24
CA ILE A 53 13.11 4.77 13.53
C ILE A 53 12.20 5.12 12.36
N ASP A 54 11.43 6.20 12.49
CA ASP A 54 10.49 6.66 11.47
C ASP A 54 11.19 7.58 10.47
N ILE A 55 11.29 7.10 9.24
CA ILE A 55 11.96 7.80 8.15
C ILE A 55 11.00 8.69 7.33
N ALA A 56 9.70 8.74 7.66
CA ALA A 56 8.68 9.44 6.87
C ALA A 56 8.92 10.95 6.74
N ARG A 57 9.77 11.52 7.58
CA ARG A 57 10.10 12.96 7.59
C ARG A 57 11.40 13.31 6.88
N ILE A 58 12.17 12.32 6.44
CA ILE A 58 13.40 12.57 5.67
C ILE A 58 12.99 13.02 4.25
N PRO A 59 13.42 14.21 3.81
CA PRO A 59 13.07 14.71 2.50
C PRO A 59 13.64 13.84 1.38
N ASP A 60 13.04 13.95 0.20
CA ASP A 60 13.46 13.34 -1.07
C ASP A 60 13.44 11.80 -1.13
N LEU A 61 13.00 11.12 -0.07
CA LEU A 61 12.89 9.66 -0.04
C LEU A 61 11.62 9.10 -0.74
N ALA A 62 10.67 9.95 -1.13
CA ALA A 62 9.42 9.56 -1.80
C ALA A 62 9.44 9.85 -3.31
N THR A 63 10.60 9.74 -3.95
CA THR A 63 10.78 10.12 -5.35
C THR A 63 10.62 8.94 -6.31
N VAL A 64 9.92 9.18 -7.44
CA VAL A 64 9.91 8.31 -8.62
C VAL A 64 10.59 9.08 -9.74
N ARG A 65 11.73 8.63 -10.22
CA ARG A 65 12.51 9.34 -11.24
C ARG A 65 13.01 8.40 -12.34
N LEU A 66 13.06 8.91 -13.54
CA LEU A 66 13.72 8.28 -14.68
C LEU A 66 15.06 8.99 -14.90
N ASP A 67 16.14 8.24 -14.92
CA ASP A 67 17.47 8.80 -15.19
C ASP A 67 17.81 8.86 -16.69
N ASN A 68 18.99 9.41 -17.02
CA ASN A 68 19.43 9.57 -18.39
C ASN A 68 19.82 8.25 -19.06
N ASP A 69 20.11 7.21 -18.29
CA ASP A 69 20.48 5.88 -18.78
C ASP A 69 19.23 4.99 -18.98
N GLY A 70 18.04 5.53 -18.74
CA GLY A 70 16.77 4.84 -18.93
C GLY A 70 16.40 3.91 -17.77
N TRP A 71 16.89 4.18 -16.56
CA TRP A 71 16.50 3.46 -15.36
C TRP A 71 15.43 4.22 -14.59
N LEU A 72 14.40 3.48 -14.15
CA LEU A 72 13.39 4.01 -13.25
C LEU A 72 13.81 3.69 -11.80
N HIS A 73 13.84 4.72 -10.97
CA HIS A 73 14.24 4.66 -9.57
C HIS A 73 13.07 4.94 -8.65
N LEU A 74 12.97 4.18 -7.57
CA LEU A 74 11.97 4.32 -6.53
C LEU A 74 12.66 4.52 -5.18
N GLY A 75 12.44 5.67 -4.57
CA GLY A 75 12.89 5.93 -3.20
C GLY A 75 12.12 5.08 -2.17
N PRO A 76 12.66 4.89 -0.95
CA PRO A 76 12.12 3.98 0.06
C PRO A 76 10.75 4.37 0.62
N LEU A 77 10.35 5.61 0.49
CA LEU A 77 9.04 6.11 0.91
C LEU A 77 7.99 6.14 -0.19
N VAL A 78 8.32 5.71 -1.42
CA VAL A 78 7.35 5.64 -2.51
C VAL A 78 6.24 4.67 -2.15
N THR A 79 5.02 5.20 -1.98
CA THR A 79 3.84 4.43 -1.62
C THR A 79 3.23 3.72 -2.84
N HIS A 80 2.41 2.70 -2.58
CA HIS A 80 1.71 2.02 -3.68
C HIS A 80 0.79 2.97 -4.45
N ASN A 81 0.09 3.91 -3.78
CA ASN A 81 -0.76 4.89 -4.46
C ASN A 81 0.06 5.89 -5.30
N GLN A 82 1.28 6.28 -4.88
CA GLN A 82 2.17 7.09 -5.72
C GLN A 82 2.57 6.37 -7.00
N ILE A 83 2.85 5.07 -6.96
CA ILE A 83 3.11 4.27 -8.17
C ILE A 83 1.89 4.23 -9.09
N VAL A 84 0.71 4.00 -8.52
CA VAL A 84 -0.56 3.92 -9.27
C VAL A 84 -0.89 5.22 -10.01
N THR A 85 -0.54 6.36 -9.43
CA THR A 85 -0.79 7.70 -10.02
C THR A 85 0.39 8.29 -10.76
N SER A 86 1.58 7.69 -10.67
CA SER A 86 2.79 8.17 -11.35
C SER A 86 2.72 7.93 -12.87
N PRO A 87 2.72 8.99 -13.71
CA PRO A 87 2.79 8.81 -15.16
C PRO A 87 4.04 8.02 -15.59
N LEU A 88 5.18 8.23 -14.92
CA LEU A 88 6.42 7.49 -15.18
C LEU A 88 6.24 5.99 -14.91
N ALA A 89 5.72 5.63 -13.74
CA ALA A 89 5.52 4.22 -13.39
C ALA A 89 4.46 3.55 -14.28
N VAL A 90 3.34 4.23 -14.55
CA VAL A 90 2.28 3.71 -15.43
C VAL A 90 2.78 3.54 -16.86
N HIS A 91 3.65 4.44 -17.35
CA HIS A 91 4.18 4.33 -18.71
C HIS A 91 5.31 3.30 -18.82
N HIS A 92 6.28 3.34 -17.91
CA HIS A 92 7.54 2.62 -18.00
C HIS A 92 7.64 1.36 -17.11
N ALA A 93 6.66 1.11 -16.25
CA ALA A 93 6.64 -0.03 -15.32
C ALA A 93 5.21 -0.55 -15.08
N PHE A 94 4.41 -0.65 -16.13
CA PHE A 94 2.99 -0.98 -16.01
C PHE A 94 2.69 -2.24 -15.18
N PRO A 95 3.47 -3.36 -15.26
CA PRO A 95 3.26 -4.51 -14.39
C PRO A 95 3.35 -4.17 -12.90
N LEU A 96 4.28 -3.28 -12.51
CA LEU A 96 4.42 -2.81 -11.15
C LEU A 96 3.26 -1.89 -10.75
N ALA A 97 2.85 -0.96 -11.62
CA ALA A 97 1.69 -0.11 -11.37
C ALA A 97 0.42 -0.95 -11.16
N ARG A 98 0.22 -1.97 -11.99
CA ARG A 98 -0.90 -2.91 -11.85
C ARG A 98 -0.83 -3.70 -10.55
N ALA A 99 0.35 -4.19 -10.16
CA ALA A 99 0.54 -4.89 -8.89
C ALA A 99 0.25 -3.99 -7.69
N CYS A 100 0.75 -2.75 -7.69
CA CYS A 100 0.45 -1.77 -6.64
C CYS A 100 -1.05 -1.49 -6.51
N TRP A 101 -1.79 -1.45 -7.62
CA TRP A 101 -3.25 -1.29 -7.61
C TRP A 101 -3.97 -2.47 -6.93
N GLU A 102 -3.43 -3.68 -7.01
CA GLU A 102 -3.99 -4.89 -6.39
C GLU A 102 -3.59 -5.07 -4.91
N VAL A 103 -2.67 -4.23 -4.40
CA VAL A 103 -2.29 -4.28 -2.98
C VAL A 103 -3.38 -3.68 -2.10
N GLY A 104 -3.85 -4.44 -1.13
CA GLY A 104 -4.72 -3.98 -0.05
C GLY A 104 -5.93 -3.17 -0.51
N ALA A 105 -6.08 -1.97 0.05
CA ALA A 105 -7.12 -0.98 -0.23
C ALA A 105 -6.48 0.42 -0.32
N PRO A 106 -7.20 1.45 -0.82
CA PRO A 106 -6.65 2.80 -0.93
C PRO A 106 -6.00 3.31 0.37
N GLN A 107 -6.62 3.08 1.52
CA GLN A 107 -6.13 3.49 2.83
C GLN A 107 -4.79 2.82 3.21
N ILE A 108 -4.60 1.56 2.82
CA ILE A 108 -3.34 0.82 3.00
C ILE A 108 -2.28 1.37 2.03
N ARG A 109 -2.66 1.57 0.76
CA ARG A 109 -1.75 2.06 -0.28
C ARG A 109 -1.27 3.49 -0.06
N ASN A 110 -1.99 4.30 0.73
CA ASN A 110 -1.55 5.64 1.14
C ASN A 110 -0.37 5.62 2.10
N ARG A 111 -0.13 4.50 2.78
CA ARG A 111 0.97 4.35 3.73
C ARG A 111 1.96 3.27 3.35
N GLY A 112 1.49 2.12 2.87
CA GLY A 112 2.35 1.01 2.46
C GLY A 112 3.27 1.43 1.32
N THR A 113 4.59 1.20 1.50
CA THR A 113 5.62 1.53 0.51
C THR A 113 6.05 0.30 -0.28
N VAL A 114 6.53 0.52 -1.52
CA VAL A 114 7.11 -0.56 -2.34
C VAL A 114 8.33 -1.15 -1.63
N ALA A 115 9.20 -0.31 -1.06
CA ALA A 115 10.36 -0.77 -0.30
C ALA A 115 9.98 -1.59 0.95
N GLY A 116 8.95 -1.16 1.71
CA GLY A 116 8.43 -1.94 2.84
C GLY A 116 7.95 -3.33 2.40
N ASN A 117 7.21 -3.41 1.28
CA ASN A 117 6.74 -4.66 0.71
C ASN A 117 7.91 -5.59 0.28
N VAL A 118 8.96 -5.01 -0.32
CA VAL A 118 10.21 -5.73 -0.69
C VAL A 118 10.94 -6.26 0.55
N ILE A 119 11.11 -5.44 1.60
CA ILE A 119 11.81 -5.83 2.84
C ILE A 119 11.05 -6.91 3.61
N THR A 120 9.72 -6.90 3.59
CA THR A 120 8.89 -7.95 4.19
C THR A 120 9.16 -9.32 3.56
N ALA A 121 9.58 -9.37 2.30
CA ALA A 121 10.03 -10.56 1.56
C ALA A 121 9.06 -11.75 1.65
N SER A 122 7.75 -11.48 1.71
CA SER A 122 6.75 -12.54 1.59
C SER A 122 6.66 -13.00 0.13
N PRO A 123 6.68 -14.29 -0.16
CA PRO A 123 6.53 -14.79 -1.54
C PRO A 123 5.16 -14.44 -2.15
N ALA A 124 4.20 -14.06 -1.33
CA ALA A 124 2.85 -13.66 -1.76
C ALA A 124 2.69 -12.13 -1.90
N ASN A 125 3.74 -11.35 -1.70
CA ASN A 125 3.73 -9.92 -1.91
C ASN A 125 3.63 -9.58 -3.41
N ASP A 126 2.70 -8.71 -3.74
CA ASP A 126 2.33 -8.47 -5.15
C ASP A 126 3.40 -7.72 -5.93
N THR A 127 4.12 -6.77 -5.30
CA THR A 127 5.10 -5.93 -6.01
C THR A 127 6.44 -6.61 -6.29
N ILE A 128 6.80 -7.66 -5.53
CA ILE A 128 8.08 -8.33 -5.71
C ILE A 128 8.11 -9.06 -7.07
N THR A 129 7.02 -9.69 -7.47
CA THR A 129 6.93 -10.44 -8.73
C THR A 129 7.21 -9.59 -9.97
N PRO A 130 6.56 -8.42 -10.18
CA PRO A 130 6.92 -7.56 -11.30
C PRO A 130 8.32 -6.94 -11.18
N LEU A 131 8.84 -6.68 -9.97
CA LEU A 131 10.22 -6.21 -9.81
C LEU A 131 11.23 -7.27 -10.27
N TRP A 132 10.96 -8.56 -10.02
CA TRP A 132 11.77 -9.65 -10.58
C TRP A 132 11.69 -9.73 -12.10
N ALA A 133 10.50 -9.53 -12.69
CA ALA A 133 10.34 -9.54 -14.15
C ALA A 133 10.95 -8.31 -14.83
N LEU A 134 11.11 -7.20 -14.09
CA LEU A 134 11.76 -5.97 -14.53
C LEU A 134 13.29 -5.97 -14.29
N ASP A 135 13.86 -7.08 -13.79
CA ASP A 135 15.27 -7.20 -13.41
C ASP A 135 15.74 -6.12 -12.42
N ALA A 136 14.92 -5.85 -11.40
CA ALA A 136 15.17 -4.80 -10.43
C ALA A 136 16.40 -5.09 -9.55
N THR A 137 17.06 -4.03 -9.14
CA THR A 137 18.16 -4.00 -8.18
C THR A 137 17.78 -3.19 -6.94
N MET A 138 18.36 -3.55 -5.80
CA MET A 138 18.18 -2.89 -4.51
C MET A 138 19.51 -2.30 -4.07
N THR A 139 19.56 -0.99 -3.88
CA THR A 139 20.72 -0.30 -3.32
C THR A 139 20.56 -0.13 -1.83
N LEU A 140 21.42 -0.78 -1.07
CA LEU A 140 21.52 -0.69 0.39
C LEU A 140 22.65 0.27 0.76
N VAL A 141 22.46 1.02 1.84
CA VAL A 141 23.47 1.95 2.36
C VAL A 141 23.66 1.77 3.86
N SER A 142 24.89 1.88 4.31
CA SER A 142 25.30 1.96 5.72
C SER A 142 26.54 2.85 5.83
N HIS A 143 27.11 2.98 7.02
CA HIS A 143 28.41 3.66 7.19
C HIS A 143 29.57 3.00 6.45
N ARG A 144 29.42 1.75 6.00
CA ARG A 144 30.40 1.06 5.13
C ARG A 144 30.31 1.49 3.66
N GLY A 145 29.37 2.35 3.32
CA GLY A 145 29.07 2.79 1.95
C GLY A 145 27.89 2.04 1.32
N PRO A 146 27.54 2.37 0.08
CA PRO A 146 26.46 1.73 -0.67
C PRO A 146 26.89 0.38 -1.26
N ARG A 147 25.91 -0.54 -1.39
CA ARG A 147 26.03 -1.76 -2.20
C ARG A 147 24.73 -2.05 -2.93
N THR A 148 24.83 -2.52 -4.17
CA THR A 148 23.68 -2.85 -5.00
C THR A 148 23.58 -4.35 -5.20
N LEU A 149 22.37 -4.89 -5.03
CA LEU A 149 22.07 -6.33 -5.13
C LEU A 149 20.95 -6.54 -6.15
N THR A 150 21.07 -7.62 -6.93
CA THR A 150 19.93 -8.09 -7.75
C THR A 150 18.85 -8.71 -6.86
N CYS A 151 17.64 -8.92 -7.41
CA CYS A 151 16.60 -9.66 -6.70
C CYS A 151 17.09 -11.02 -6.15
N ALA A 152 17.82 -11.77 -6.95
CA ALA A 152 18.34 -13.09 -6.56
C ALA A 152 19.33 -13.03 -5.39
N GLN A 153 20.11 -11.96 -5.30
CA GLN A 153 21.05 -11.73 -4.19
C GLN A 153 20.36 -11.19 -2.94
N PHE A 154 19.28 -10.40 -3.12
CA PHE A 154 18.58 -9.74 -2.04
C PHE A 154 17.62 -10.68 -1.29
N PHE A 155 16.82 -11.50 -2.01
CA PHE A 155 15.84 -12.41 -1.40
C PHE A 155 16.47 -13.75 -1.06
N GLN A 156 16.65 -14.06 0.23
CA GLN A 156 17.34 -15.26 0.72
C GLN A 156 16.38 -16.38 1.16
N GLY A 157 15.08 -16.16 1.14
CA GLY A 157 14.06 -17.12 1.54
C GLY A 157 12.78 -16.44 2.03
N VAL A 158 11.85 -17.23 2.55
CA VAL A 158 10.58 -16.71 3.08
C VAL A 158 10.86 -15.70 4.20
N ARG A 159 10.44 -14.44 4.00
CA ARG A 159 10.64 -13.34 4.93
C ARG A 159 12.10 -13.10 5.34
N ARG A 160 13.04 -13.42 4.46
CA ARG A 160 14.48 -13.25 4.68
C ARG A 160 15.11 -12.53 3.50
N THR A 161 15.82 -11.45 3.82
CA THR A 161 16.57 -10.63 2.86
C THR A 161 18.04 -10.56 3.27
N ALA A 162 18.88 -10.04 2.37
CA ALA A 162 20.29 -9.76 2.61
C ALA A 162 20.53 -8.42 3.35
N LEU A 163 19.47 -7.70 3.74
CA LEU A 163 19.56 -6.45 4.49
C LEU A 163 20.12 -6.71 5.89
N ALA A 164 21.26 -6.11 6.21
CA ALA A 164 21.85 -6.18 7.55
C ALA A 164 21.13 -5.21 8.52
N PRO A 165 21.23 -5.41 9.86
CA PRO A 165 20.55 -4.56 10.84
C PRO A 165 20.91 -3.08 10.75
N ASP A 166 22.15 -2.76 10.35
CA ASP A 166 22.70 -1.42 10.20
C ASP A 166 22.56 -0.85 8.76
N GLU A 167 21.82 -1.53 7.90
CA GLU A 167 21.61 -1.12 6.52
C GLU A 167 20.22 -0.51 6.29
N PHE A 168 20.20 0.43 5.37
CA PHE A 168 19.00 1.12 4.88
C PHE A 168 18.81 0.81 3.39
N LEU A 169 17.61 0.38 2.99
CA LEU A 169 17.26 0.25 1.58
C LEU A 169 16.97 1.65 1.02
N LEU A 170 17.91 2.17 0.23
CA LEU A 170 17.87 3.56 -0.27
C LEU A 170 17.13 3.67 -1.61
N ASP A 171 17.29 2.69 -2.49
CA ASP A 171 16.77 2.78 -3.86
C ASP A 171 16.39 1.39 -4.39
N ILE A 172 15.31 1.35 -5.18
CA ILE A 172 14.93 0.22 -6.01
C ILE A 172 14.96 0.72 -7.46
N ALA A 173 15.84 0.16 -8.29
CA ALA A 173 16.01 0.61 -9.66
C ALA A 173 15.85 -0.54 -10.65
N PHE A 174 15.31 -0.24 -11.83
CA PHE A 174 15.14 -1.21 -12.91
C PHE A 174 15.08 -0.50 -14.27
N PRO A 175 15.44 -1.20 -15.37
CA PRO A 175 15.31 -0.67 -16.72
C PRO A 175 13.86 -0.28 -17.04
N ALA A 176 13.64 0.93 -17.50
CA ALA A 176 12.34 1.42 -17.92
C ALA A 176 11.85 0.68 -19.17
N LEU A 177 10.59 0.26 -19.19
CA LEU A 177 9.98 -0.31 -20.40
C LEU A 177 9.91 0.75 -21.49
N THR A 178 10.43 0.42 -22.66
CA THR A 178 10.40 1.26 -23.86
C THR A 178 9.19 0.94 -24.74
N ALA A 179 9.02 1.64 -25.85
CA ALA A 179 7.97 1.35 -26.82
C ALA A 179 8.07 -0.07 -27.42
N GLN A 180 9.27 -0.68 -27.42
CA GLN A 180 9.51 -2.05 -27.86
C GLN A 180 9.37 -3.08 -26.73
N ALA A 181 8.86 -2.69 -25.58
CA ALA A 181 8.62 -3.60 -24.46
C ALA A 181 7.18 -3.47 -23.95
N SER A 182 6.64 -4.56 -23.48
CA SER A 182 5.33 -4.59 -22.82
C SER A 182 5.37 -5.53 -21.63
N GLY A 183 4.49 -5.30 -20.66
CA GLY A 183 4.46 -6.14 -19.48
C GLY A 183 3.06 -6.23 -18.89
N ALA A 184 2.77 -7.39 -18.28
CA ALA A 184 1.50 -7.68 -17.64
C ALA A 184 1.73 -8.22 -16.23
N PHE A 185 0.81 -7.91 -15.32
CA PHE A 185 0.70 -8.53 -14.00
C PHE A 185 -0.71 -9.03 -13.78
N LEU A 186 -0.84 -10.28 -13.38
CA LEU A 186 -2.11 -10.92 -13.03
C LEU A 186 -2.03 -11.57 -11.65
N LYS A 187 -3.11 -11.41 -10.89
CA LYS A 187 -3.25 -11.93 -9.52
C LYS A 187 -4.50 -12.78 -9.39
N LEU A 188 -4.38 -13.89 -8.71
CA LEU A 188 -5.50 -14.68 -8.18
C LEU A 188 -5.53 -14.56 -6.66
N GLY A 189 -6.63 -14.08 -6.12
CA GLY A 189 -6.94 -14.03 -4.70
C GLY A 189 -8.34 -14.59 -4.42
N LEU A 190 -8.66 -14.86 -3.16
CA LEU A 190 -9.99 -15.37 -2.77
C LEU A 190 -11.10 -14.32 -2.87
N ARG A 191 -10.75 -13.06 -2.96
CA ARG A 191 -11.66 -11.91 -3.11
C ARG A 191 -10.98 -10.82 -3.93
N ARG A 192 -11.76 -9.87 -4.42
CA ARG A 192 -11.27 -8.83 -5.35
C ARG A 192 -10.31 -7.84 -4.70
N ALA A 193 -10.44 -7.55 -3.41
CA ALA A 193 -9.60 -6.60 -2.69
C ALA A 193 -9.17 -7.16 -1.34
N GLN A 194 -8.09 -6.62 -0.79
CA GLN A 194 -7.53 -7.04 0.51
C GLN A 194 -7.29 -8.56 0.58
N ALA A 195 -6.85 -9.15 -0.52
CA ALA A 195 -6.58 -10.58 -0.64
C ALA A 195 -5.09 -10.82 -0.78
N ILE A 196 -4.57 -11.78 -0.04
CA ILE A 196 -3.25 -12.35 -0.27
C ILE A 196 -3.29 -13.14 -1.58
N SER A 197 -2.25 -13.03 -2.39
CA SER A 197 -2.12 -13.82 -3.62
C SER A 197 -2.08 -15.31 -3.33
N LEU A 198 -2.97 -16.06 -4.00
CA LEU A 198 -2.82 -17.51 -4.14
C LEU A 198 -1.76 -17.85 -5.17
N VAL A 199 -1.79 -17.10 -6.27
CA VAL A 199 -0.84 -17.11 -7.37
C VAL A 199 -0.80 -15.70 -7.94
N ASN A 200 0.37 -15.19 -8.25
CA ASN A 200 0.51 -14.04 -9.12
C ASN A 200 1.60 -14.28 -10.17
N VAL A 201 1.47 -13.63 -11.30
CA VAL A 201 2.34 -13.79 -12.46
C VAL A 201 2.67 -12.42 -13.02
N ALA A 202 3.95 -12.15 -13.25
CA ALA A 202 4.39 -11.00 -14.02
C ALA A 202 5.15 -11.48 -15.27
N VAL A 203 4.82 -10.88 -16.40
CA VAL A 203 5.50 -11.14 -17.67
C VAL A 203 5.96 -9.82 -18.24
N VAL A 204 7.22 -9.76 -18.68
CA VAL A 204 7.78 -8.65 -19.46
C VAL A 204 8.35 -9.21 -20.76
N LEU A 205 7.99 -8.59 -21.88
CA LEU A 205 8.44 -9.00 -23.22
C LEU A 205 9.10 -7.81 -23.90
N HIS A 206 10.25 -8.06 -24.52
CA HIS A 206 10.88 -7.15 -25.45
C HIS A 206 10.67 -7.67 -26.86
N TRP A 207 10.29 -6.79 -27.77
CA TRP A 207 9.87 -7.14 -29.12
C TRP A 207 10.91 -6.71 -30.16
N ASP A 208 11.02 -7.54 -31.20
CA ASP A 208 11.63 -7.17 -32.49
C ASP A 208 10.55 -7.35 -33.57
N GLY A 209 9.95 -6.22 -33.97
CA GLY A 209 8.73 -6.25 -34.78
C GLY A 209 7.58 -6.94 -34.05
N ASN A 210 7.16 -8.12 -34.55
CA ASN A 210 6.11 -8.95 -33.98
C ASN A 210 6.66 -10.21 -33.25
N GLN A 211 7.99 -10.36 -33.20
CA GLN A 211 8.62 -11.50 -32.52
C GLN A 211 9.13 -11.11 -31.14
N VAL A 212 9.10 -12.04 -30.21
CA VAL A 212 9.69 -11.89 -28.87
C VAL A 212 11.20 -11.97 -28.98
N ARG A 213 11.90 -10.88 -28.70
CA ARG A 213 13.36 -10.82 -28.61
C ARG A 213 13.88 -11.34 -27.28
N GLN A 214 13.17 -11.00 -26.19
CA GLN A 214 13.51 -11.40 -24.83
C GLN A 214 12.22 -11.49 -24.01
N ALA A 215 12.15 -12.46 -23.10
CA ALA A 215 11.05 -12.64 -22.18
C ALA A 215 11.54 -12.74 -20.75
N ALA A 216 10.74 -12.25 -19.80
CA ALA A 216 10.89 -12.42 -18.38
C ALA A 216 9.56 -12.89 -17.80
N ILE A 217 9.54 -14.06 -17.13
CA ILE A 217 8.36 -14.64 -16.50
C ILE A 217 8.66 -14.89 -15.03
N ALA A 218 8.00 -14.17 -14.15
CA ALA A 218 8.12 -14.31 -12.71
C ALA A 218 6.81 -14.78 -12.08
N LEU A 219 6.91 -15.73 -11.16
CA LEU A 219 5.79 -16.34 -10.44
C LEU A 219 5.89 -16.07 -8.96
N GLY A 220 4.82 -15.57 -8.35
CA GLY A 220 4.70 -15.33 -6.92
C GLY A 220 3.69 -16.24 -6.23
N ALA A 221 3.87 -16.44 -4.93
CA ALA A 221 3.08 -17.29 -4.03
C ALA A 221 3.12 -18.79 -4.36
N VAL A 222 4.07 -19.25 -5.16
CA VAL A 222 4.16 -20.65 -5.65
C VAL A 222 5.56 -21.29 -5.45
N ALA A 223 6.41 -20.64 -4.65
CA ALA A 223 7.71 -21.12 -4.19
C ALA A 223 8.12 -20.36 -2.92
N PRO A 224 9.18 -20.73 -2.21
CA PRO A 224 9.68 -20.00 -1.03
C PRO A 224 10.10 -18.55 -1.31
N THR A 225 10.53 -18.27 -2.55
CA THR A 225 10.80 -16.93 -3.09
C THR A 225 10.11 -16.79 -4.45
N ILE A 226 10.15 -15.61 -5.04
CA ILE A 226 9.69 -15.43 -6.43
C ILE A 226 10.51 -16.32 -7.35
N LEU A 227 9.85 -16.98 -8.29
CA LEU A 227 10.47 -17.91 -9.22
C LEU A 227 10.54 -17.29 -10.63
N ARG A 228 11.75 -17.17 -11.20
CA ARG A 228 11.97 -16.89 -12.63
C ARG A 228 11.93 -18.21 -13.41
N VAL A 229 11.18 -18.25 -14.50
CA VAL A 229 10.97 -19.47 -15.29
C VAL A 229 11.76 -19.39 -16.59
N THR A 230 13.09 -19.52 -16.48
CA THR A 230 14.01 -19.34 -17.61
C THR A 230 13.71 -20.28 -18.81
N GLU A 231 13.27 -21.51 -18.56
CA GLU A 231 12.88 -22.43 -19.65
C GLU A 231 11.68 -21.91 -20.45
N ALA A 232 10.65 -21.36 -19.77
CA ALA A 232 9.50 -20.75 -20.44
C ALA A 232 9.91 -19.46 -21.16
N GLU A 233 10.80 -18.66 -20.59
CA GLU A 233 11.33 -17.45 -21.22
C GLU A 233 12.05 -17.78 -22.53
N GLN A 234 12.94 -18.79 -22.51
CA GLN A 234 13.69 -19.25 -23.70
C GLN A 234 12.76 -19.81 -24.79
N ALA A 235 11.72 -20.55 -24.40
CA ALA A 235 10.76 -21.11 -25.34
C ALA A 235 9.96 -20.05 -26.11
N LEU A 236 9.87 -18.82 -25.59
CA LEU A 236 9.17 -17.71 -26.23
C LEU A 236 10.06 -16.91 -27.20
N VAL A 237 11.39 -16.97 -27.08
CA VAL A 237 12.30 -16.17 -27.93
C VAL A 237 12.15 -16.59 -29.40
N GLY A 238 11.99 -15.61 -30.29
CA GLY A 238 11.76 -15.80 -31.71
C GLY A 238 10.30 -16.11 -32.08
N SER A 239 9.42 -16.38 -31.11
CA SER A 239 8.00 -16.65 -31.37
C SER A 239 7.22 -15.36 -31.61
N THR A 240 6.06 -15.49 -32.28
CA THR A 240 5.06 -14.42 -32.44
C THR A 240 3.95 -14.51 -31.37
N LEU A 241 4.15 -15.30 -30.32
CA LEU A 241 3.14 -15.63 -29.31
C LEU A 241 1.88 -16.27 -29.91
N ASP A 242 2.04 -17.20 -30.84
CA ASP A 242 0.90 -18.01 -31.30
C ASP A 242 0.36 -18.91 -30.15
N ALA A 243 -0.80 -19.49 -30.35
CA ALA A 243 -1.47 -20.27 -29.33
C ALA A 243 -0.63 -21.45 -28.80
N ALA A 244 0.21 -22.06 -29.67
CA ALA A 244 1.06 -23.19 -29.31
C ALA A 244 2.24 -22.73 -28.42
N ALA A 245 2.92 -21.62 -28.77
CA ALA A 245 3.99 -21.02 -27.98
C ALA A 245 3.50 -20.56 -26.60
N ILE A 246 2.34 -19.89 -26.55
CA ILE A 246 1.70 -19.46 -25.31
C ILE A 246 1.38 -20.67 -24.41
N GLN A 247 0.77 -21.73 -24.97
CA GLN A 247 0.41 -22.91 -24.19
C GLN A 247 1.67 -23.63 -23.68
N HIS A 248 2.69 -23.77 -24.51
CA HIS A 248 3.95 -24.42 -24.13
C HIS A 248 4.64 -23.67 -22.98
N ALA A 249 4.82 -22.36 -23.09
CA ALA A 249 5.41 -21.54 -22.03
C ALA A 249 4.60 -21.61 -20.72
N ALA A 250 3.27 -21.61 -20.80
CA ALA A 250 2.40 -21.71 -19.63
C ALA A 250 2.53 -23.09 -18.93
N SER A 251 2.66 -24.17 -19.69
CA SER A 251 2.88 -25.52 -19.14
C SER A 251 4.26 -25.64 -18.47
N LEU A 252 5.32 -25.04 -19.05
CA LEU A 252 6.64 -24.96 -18.43
C LEU A 252 6.60 -24.16 -17.11
N ALA A 253 5.85 -23.05 -17.08
CA ALA A 253 5.68 -22.27 -15.87
C ALA A 253 4.99 -23.07 -14.74
N ALA A 254 3.94 -23.83 -15.07
CA ALA A 254 3.27 -24.71 -14.12
C ALA A 254 4.20 -25.81 -13.59
N ALA A 255 4.97 -26.45 -14.48
CA ALA A 255 5.92 -27.50 -14.12
C ALA A 255 7.05 -27.02 -13.20
N ALA A 256 7.50 -25.78 -13.39
CA ALA A 256 8.54 -25.16 -12.54
C ALA A 256 8.06 -24.82 -11.13
N SER A 257 6.76 -24.57 -10.94
CA SER A 257 6.20 -24.11 -9.67
C SER A 257 6.30 -25.16 -8.53
N ARG A 258 6.44 -24.70 -7.30
CA ARG A 258 6.58 -25.52 -6.08
C ARG A 258 5.66 -24.98 -4.98
N PRO A 259 4.33 -24.89 -5.23
CA PRO A 259 3.37 -24.36 -4.26
C PRO A 259 3.19 -25.30 -3.07
N ILE A 260 2.72 -24.73 -1.97
CA ILE A 260 2.31 -25.44 -0.76
C ILE A 260 0.80 -25.59 -0.69
N ASP A 261 0.33 -26.59 0.08
CA ASP A 261 -1.05 -26.65 0.55
C ASP A 261 -1.23 -25.74 1.75
N ASP A 262 -2.29 -24.94 1.78
CA ASP A 262 -2.72 -24.19 2.95
C ASP A 262 -4.24 -24.02 2.98
N VAL A 263 -4.76 -23.34 4.02
CA VAL A 263 -6.21 -23.10 4.20
C VAL A 263 -6.88 -22.34 3.04
N ARG A 264 -6.08 -21.73 2.15
CA ARG A 264 -6.56 -20.92 1.03
C ARG A 264 -6.71 -21.73 -0.26
N ALA A 265 -5.78 -22.67 -0.53
CA ALA A 265 -5.83 -23.50 -1.72
C ALA A 265 -4.82 -24.66 -1.64
N SER A 266 -5.12 -25.74 -2.37
CA SER A 266 -4.18 -26.84 -2.55
C SER A 266 -3.04 -26.49 -3.51
N ALA A 267 -1.91 -27.17 -3.37
CA ALA A 267 -0.77 -27.06 -4.27
C ALA A 267 -1.14 -27.39 -5.72
N ASP A 268 -1.96 -28.40 -5.94
CA ASP A 268 -2.41 -28.79 -7.29
C ASP A 268 -3.28 -27.70 -7.94
N TYR A 269 -4.20 -27.10 -7.17
CA TYR A 269 -4.99 -25.97 -7.68
C TYR A 269 -4.08 -24.79 -8.06
N ARG A 270 -3.12 -24.43 -7.19
CA ARG A 270 -2.17 -23.34 -7.49
C ARG A 270 -1.36 -23.63 -8.75
N ARG A 271 -0.92 -24.88 -8.97
CA ARG A 271 -0.17 -25.28 -10.18
C ARG A 271 -1.02 -25.11 -11.43
N VAL A 272 -2.28 -25.56 -11.43
CA VAL A 272 -3.22 -25.32 -12.53
C VAL A 272 -3.42 -23.83 -12.77
N MET A 273 -3.54 -23.03 -11.71
CA MET A 273 -3.73 -21.58 -11.82
C MET A 273 -2.48 -20.84 -12.31
N VAL A 274 -1.26 -21.34 -12.05
CA VAL A 274 -0.04 -20.82 -12.69
C VAL A 274 -0.14 -20.94 -14.22
N GLU A 275 -0.53 -22.10 -14.74
CA GLU A 275 -0.71 -22.29 -16.17
C GLU A 275 -1.76 -21.32 -16.74
N VAL A 276 -2.92 -21.23 -16.09
CA VAL A 276 -4.03 -20.38 -16.53
C VAL A 276 -3.62 -18.89 -16.53
N LEU A 277 -2.97 -18.41 -15.46
CA LEU A 277 -2.58 -17.00 -15.37
C LEU A 277 -1.43 -16.66 -16.32
N THR A 278 -0.45 -17.55 -16.48
CA THR A 278 0.65 -17.35 -17.45
C THR A 278 0.11 -17.27 -18.87
N ARG A 279 -0.77 -18.21 -19.26
CA ARG A 279 -1.44 -18.17 -20.55
C ARG A 279 -2.22 -16.87 -20.76
N ARG A 280 -2.98 -16.42 -19.77
CA ARG A 280 -3.74 -15.16 -19.84
C ARG A 280 -2.80 -13.95 -19.96
N ALA A 281 -1.71 -13.89 -19.18
CA ALA A 281 -0.74 -12.82 -19.25
C ALA A 281 -0.09 -12.72 -20.64
N LEU A 282 0.32 -13.85 -21.23
CA LEU A 282 0.86 -13.91 -22.57
C LEU A 282 -0.19 -13.53 -23.64
N SER A 283 -1.45 -13.97 -23.47
CA SER A 283 -2.53 -13.64 -24.41
C SER A 283 -2.88 -12.15 -24.43
N VAL A 284 -2.90 -11.48 -23.28
CA VAL A 284 -3.15 -10.02 -23.24
C VAL A 284 -1.99 -9.24 -23.84
N LEU A 285 -0.74 -9.71 -23.69
CA LEU A 285 0.43 -9.12 -24.31
C LEU A 285 0.46 -9.35 -25.83
N HIS A 286 0.09 -10.54 -26.31
CA HIS A 286 -0.07 -10.82 -27.74
C HIS A 286 -1.06 -9.86 -28.40
N THR A 287 -2.20 -9.60 -27.73
CA THR A 287 -3.26 -8.73 -28.24
C THR A 287 -3.07 -7.25 -27.90
N ARG A 288 -1.98 -6.87 -27.21
CA ARG A 288 -1.67 -5.51 -26.76
C ARG A 288 -2.78 -4.91 -25.88
N ARG A 289 -3.39 -5.71 -25.02
CA ARG A 289 -4.52 -5.36 -24.16
C ARG A 289 -4.18 -5.39 -22.67
N GLU A 290 -2.92 -5.37 -22.31
CA GLU A 290 -2.43 -5.41 -20.92
C GLU A 290 -2.93 -4.24 -20.07
N ARG A 291 -3.31 -3.12 -20.73
CA ARG A 291 -3.85 -1.92 -20.07
C ARG A 291 -5.37 -1.89 -19.96
N ASP A 292 -6.06 -2.90 -20.49
CA ASP A 292 -7.52 -2.96 -20.41
C ASP A 292 -7.99 -2.93 -18.95
N GLY A 293 -9.01 -2.11 -18.69
CA GLY A 293 -9.57 -1.92 -17.35
C GLY A 293 -8.68 -1.09 -16.40
N TRP A 294 -7.58 -0.50 -16.88
CA TRP A 294 -6.87 0.50 -16.09
C TRP A 294 -7.71 1.79 -16.04
N PRO A 295 -8.00 2.33 -14.83
CA PRO A 295 -8.82 3.54 -14.72
C PRO A 295 -8.04 4.78 -15.19
N ALA A 296 -8.72 5.69 -15.90
CA ALA A 296 -8.12 6.96 -16.31
C ALA A 296 -7.69 7.81 -15.09
N THR A 297 -8.48 7.76 -14.03
CA THR A 297 -8.22 8.39 -12.73
C THR A 297 -8.36 7.34 -11.63
N PRO A 298 -7.26 6.71 -11.20
CA PRO A 298 -7.30 5.74 -10.12
C PRO A 298 -7.76 6.38 -8.80
N VAL A 299 -8.67 5.71 -8.09
CA VAL A 299 -9.12 6.16 -6.76
C VAL A 299 -8.01 5.88 -5.74
N THR A 300 -7.54 6.92 -5.09
CA THR A 300 -6.45 6.82 -4.10
C THR A 300 -6.90 7.14 -2.67
N LEU A 301 -7.96 7.94 -2.52
CA LEU A 301 -8.33 8.56 -1.24
C LEU A 301 -7.14 9.31 -0.61
N GLY A 302 -6.21 9.77 -1.45
CA GLY A 302 -5.00 10.49 -1.06
C GLY A 302 -5.29 11.94 -0.65
N SER A 303 -4.30 12.62 -0.10
CA SER A 303 -4.39 14.06 0.18
C SER A 303 -4.28 14.89 -1.09
N ASP A 304 -4.84 16.09 -1.06
CA ASP A 304 -4.59 17.09 -2.10
C ASP A 304 -3.13 17.57 -2.03
N ALA A 305 -2.53 17.93 -3.16
CA ALA A 305 -1.14 18.40 -3.23
C ALA A 305 -0.87 19.59 -2.27
N ALA A 306 -1.88 20.46 -2.06
CA ALA A 306 -1.78 21.60 -1.14
C ALA A 306 -1.70 21.18 0.34
N GLN A 307 -2.24 20.03 0.73
CA GLN A 307 -2.17 19.52 2.10
C GLN A 307 -0.86 18.76 2.39
N ASN A 308 -0.20 18.24 1.34
CA ASN A 308 1.14 17.65 1.45
C ASN A 308 2.24 18.70 1.66
N SER A 309 1.99 19.97 1.34
CA SER A 309 2.94 21.07 1.51
C SER A 309 3.03 21.59 2.96
N ALA A 310 2.08 21.23 3.85
CA ALA A 310 2.24 21.41 5.27
C ALA A 310 3.25 20.40 5.81
N ALA A 311 4.53 20.60 5.47
CA ALA A 311 5.62 19.76 5.92
C ALA A 311 5.59 19.70 7.45
N ALA A 312 5.46 18.50 8.01
CA ALA A 312 5.82 18.28 9.40
C ALA A 312 7.23 18.83 9.63
N PRO A 313 7.51 19.44 10.77
CA PRO A 313 8.81 20.07 11.00
C PRO A 313 9.94 19.08 10.73
N THR A 314 10.90 19.48 9.90
CA THR A 314 12.12 18.73 9.55
C THR A 314 13.13 18.66 10.71
N VAL A 315 12.64 18.70 11.94
CA VAL A 315 13.47 18.63 13.15
C VAL A 315 13.41 17.22 13.69
N SER A 316 14.58 16.64 13.94
CA SER A 316 14.70 15.35 14.60
C SER A 316 14.03 15.37 15.97
N ALA A 317 13.24 14.36 16.25
CA ALA A 317 12.54 14.23 17.53
C ALA A 317 12.62 12.78 18.04
N GLY A 318 12.57 12.64 19.36
CA GLY A 318 12.48 11.37 20.06
C GLY A 318 11.27 11.36 21.00
N PHE A 319 10.47 10.31 20.92
CA PHE A 319 9.30 10.11 21.76
C PHE A 319 9.51 8.89 22.66
N THR A 320 9.52 9.13 23.95
CA THR A 320 9.47 8.10 25.00
C THR A 320 8.04 7.96 25.51
N THR A 321 7.79 7.00 26.40
CA THR A 321 6.47 6.84 27.03
C THR A 321 6.03 8.08 27.83
N ALA A 322 6.95 8.95 28.27
CA ALA A 322 6.65 10.19 28.98
C ALA A 322 6.44 11.39 28.04
N SER A 323 6.87 11.29 26.78
CA SER A 323 6.80 12.40 25.82
C SER A 323 5.36 12.66 25.38
N PRO A 324 4.87 13.92 25.43
CA PRO A 324 3.59 14.27 24.84
C PRO A 324 3.68 14.26 23.32
N VAL A 325 2.58 13.90 22.65
CA VAL A 325 2.42 13.98 21.20
C VAL A 325 1.39 15.07 20.90
N HIS A 326 1.81 16.08 20.15
CA HIS A 326 0.97 17.22 19.78
C HIS A 326 0.54 17.11 18.32
N PHE A 327 -0.76 17.26 18.05
CA PHE A 327 -1.33 17.28 16.70
C PHE A 327 -2.63 18.07 16.66
N THR A 328 -3.12 18.38 15.45
CA THR A 328 -4.42 19.03 15.28
C THR A 328 -5.50 17.96 15.08
N LEU A 329 -6.51 17.90 15.93
CA LEU A 329 -7.62 16.96 15.84
C LEU A 329 -8.93 17.71 15.60
N ASN A 330 -9.58 17.44 14.45
CA ASN A 330 -10.83 18.07 14.06
C ASN A 330 -10.77 19.62 14.09
N GLY A 331 -9.61 20.17 13.75
CA GLY A 331 -9.35 21.60 13.72
C GLY A 331 -8.91 22.21 15.07
N GLN A 332 -8.81 21.41 16.13
CA GLN A 332 -8.36 21.85 17.46
C GLN A 332 -6.99 21.27 17.82
N PRO A 333 -6.07 22.05 18.40
CA PRO A 333 -4.81 21.52 18.89
C PRO A 333 -5.06 20.60 20.09
N VAL A 334 -4.44 19.42 20.08
CA VAL A 334 -4.48 18.45 21.19
C VAL A 334 -3.09 18.00 21.57
N SER A 335 -2.94 17.64 22.84
CA SER A 335 -1.74 17.04 23.40
C SER A 335 -2.14 15.73 24.10
N VAL A 336 -1.53 14.63 23.68
CA VAL A 336 -1.79 13.30 24.25
C VAL A 336 -0.55 12.77 24.93
N HIS A 337 -0.72 12.12 26.07
CA HIS A 337 0.35 11.56 26.88
C HIS A 337 0.36 10.03 26.77
N HIS A 338 1.51 9.41 27.09
CA HIS A 338 1.67 7.95 27.04
C HIS A 338 1.28 7.34 25.69
N ALA A 339 1.57 8.09 24.58
CA ALA A 339 1.21 7.71 23.23
C ALA A 339 2.23 6.76 22.57
N THR A 340 3.48 6.77 23.05
CA THR A 340 4.52 5.84 22.56
C THR A 340 4.15 4.41 22.95
N GLY A 341 4.27 3.49 22.00
CA GLY A 341 3.80 2.13 22.19
C GLY A 341 2.33 1.90 21.81
N LYS A 342 1.62 2.94 21.39
CA LYS A 342 0.21 2.87 20.99
C LYS A 342 0.02 3.23 19.53
N THR A 343 -1.09 2.77 18.93
CA THR A 343 -1.57 3.23 17.64
C THR A 343 -2.36 4.54 17.79
N LEU A 344 -2.55 5.24 16.68
CA LEU A 344 -3.44 6.41 16.64
C LEU A 344 -4.88 6.04 17.04
N LEU A 345 -5.35 4.85 16.66
CA LEU A 345 -6.68 4.35 17.05
C LEU A 345 -6.79 4.24 18.57
N ASP A 346 -5.78 3.67 19.24
CA ASP A 346 -5.76 3.53 20.70
C ASP A 346 -5.89 4.90 21.38
N VAL A 347 -5.11 5.88 20.92
CA VAL A 347 -5.11 7.24 21.47
C VAL A 347 -6.45 7.95 21.22
N LEU A 348 -7.02 7.82 20.02
CA LEU A 348 -8.31 8.44 19.71
C LEU A 348 -9.42 7.91 20.62
N ARG A 349 -9.40 6.62 20.94
CA ARG A 349 -10.48 5.96 21.69
C ARG A 349 -10.28 5.95 23.20
N ALA A 350 -9.04 5.99 23.66
CA ALA A 350 -8.73 5.94 25.10
C ALA A 350 -9.38 7.11 25.85
N PRO A 351 -9.83 6.91 27.12
CA PRO A 351 -10.25 7.99 28.00
C PRO A 351 -9.15 9.03 28.22
N ALA A 352 -9.52 10.26 28.51
CA ALA A 352 -8.57 11.33 28.79
C ALA A 352 -7.67 11.01 30.00
N ALA A 353 -8.21 10.30 31.01
CA ALA A 353 -7.45 9.83 32.17
C ALA A 353 -6.29 8.87 31.79
N ASP A 354 -6.44 8.15 30.67
CA ASP A 354 -5.45 7.21 30.11
C ASP A 354 -4.57 7.86 29.03
N GLY A 355 -4.61 9.20 28.93
CA GLY A 355 -3.84 9.99 27.95
C GLY A 355 -4.44 9.98 26.54
N GLY A 356 -5.72 9.61 26.38
CA GLY A 356 -6.43 9.66 25.10
C GLY A 356 -7.33 10.89 24.96
N VAL A 357 -8.15 10.89 23.88
CA VAL A 357 -9.08 11.98 23.54
C VAL A 357 -10.55 11.60 23.61
N HIS A 358 -10.85 10.33 23.86
CA HIS A 358 -12.20 9.76 24.03
C HIS A 358 -13.17 9.98 22.85
N LEU A 359 -12.65 9.91 21.61
CA LEU A 359 -13.47 9.88 20.41
C LEU A 359 -13.73 8.44 19.99
N THR A 360 -15.00 8.01 20.02
CA THR A 360 -15.37 6.61 19.79
C THR A 360 -15.91 6.33 18.40
N GLY A 361 -15.97 7.33 17.51
CA GLY A 361 -16.42 7.17 16.13
C GLY A 361 -15.55 6.23 15.32
N ALA A 362 -14.22 6.41 15.32
CA ALA A 362 -13.32 5.41 14.77
C ALA A 362 -13.42 4.11 15.60
N LYS A 363 -13.66 2.96 14.94
CA LYS A 363 -13.94 1.69 15.60
C LYS A 363 -12.76 0.72 15.47
N GLU A 364 -12.52 -0.07 16.50
CA GLU A 364 -11.61 -1.22 16.44
C GLU A 364 -12.39 -2.46 15.99
N GLY A 365 -12.24 -2.85 14.71
CA GLY A 365 -12.87 -4.05 14.17
C GLY A 365 -11.92 -5.24 14.07
N CYS A 366 -10.80 -5.07 13.38
CA CYS A 366 -9.80 -6.13 13.20
C CYS A 366 -8.45 -5.83 13.83
N ALA A 367 -8.12 -4.56 14.09
CA ALA A 367 -6.80 -4.06 14.51
C ALA A 367 -5.65 -4.46 13.56
N GLU A 368 -5.96 -4.86 12.33
CA GLU A 368 -5.03 -5.44 11.35
C GLU A 368 -5.02 -4.71 10.01
N GLY A 369 -5.72 -3.56 9.90
CA GLY A 369 -5.78 -2.81 8.64
C GLY A 369 -6.67 -3.42 7.55
N GLU A 370 -7.56 -4.37 7.87
CA GLU A 370 -8.38 -5.03 6.86
C GLU A 370 -9.83 -4.52 6.79
N CYS A 371 -10.43 -4.15 7.93
CA CYS A 371 -11.87 -3.88 7.96
C CYS A 371 -12.25 -2.42 7.69
N GLY A 372 -11.33 -1.47 7.83
CA GLY A 372 -11.54 -0.04 7.60
C GLY A 372 -12.45 0.68 8.60
N ALA A 373 -12.95 0.02 9.65
CA ALA A 373 -13.80 0.66 10.65
C ALA A 373 -13.10 1.78 11.43
N CYS A 374 -11.76 1.78 11.41
CA CYS A 374 -10.88 2.77 12.04
C CYS A 374 -10.41 3.87 11.06
N THR A 375 -10.96 3.97 9.85
CA THR A 375 -10.52 4.96 8.86
C THR A 375 -10.68 6.39 9.39
N VAL A 376 -9.60 7.17 9.28
CA VAL A 376 -9.53 8.61 9.57
C VAL A 376 -8.82 9.31 8.42
N LEU A 377 -8.87 10.65 8.37
CA LEU A 377 -7.98 11.40 7.48
C LEU A 377 -6.76 11.87 8.28
N LEU A 378 -5.57 11.53 7.79
CA LEU A 378 -4.28 12.02 8.29
C LEU A 378 -3.66 12.92 7.23
N ASN A 379 -3.51 14.21 7.52
CA ASN A 379 -3.11 15.23 6.55
C ASN A 379 -3.97 15.15 5.25
N GLY A 380 -5.28 14.91 5.41
CA GLY A 380 -6.22 14.80 4.30
C GLY A 380 -6.27 13.45 3.58
N ALA A 381 -5.31 12.55 3.74
CA ALA A 381 -5.34 11.21 3.17
C ALA A 381 -6.11 10.24 4.08
N ALA A 382 -6.95 9.37 3.49
CA ALA A 382 -7.60 8.31 4.24
C ALA A 382 -6.58 7.23 4.63
N VAL A 383 -6.52 6.92 5.93
CA VAL A 383 -5.63 5.90 6.49
C VAL A 383 -6.36 5.06 7.53
N MET A 384 -5.88 3.87 7.79
CA MET A 384 -6.39 3.02 8.87
C MET A 384 -5.63 3.33 10.16
N SER A 385 -6.26 4.02 11.11
CA SER A 385 -5.61 4.52 12.33
C SER A 385 -5.04 3.42 13.24
N CYS A 386 -5.50 2.17 13.11
CA CYS A 386 -4.91 1.01 13.78
C CYS A 386 -3.51 0.64 13.27
N LEU A 387 -3.10 1.15 12.10
CA LEU A 387 -1.78 0.96 11.50
C LEU A 387 -0.93 2.25 11.45
N VAL A 388 -1.28 3.24 12.26
CA VAL A 388 -0.51 4.48 12.41
C VAL A 388 0.05 4.51 13.82
N PRO A 389 1.39 4.53 14.03
CA PRO A 389 1.94 4.80 15.35
C PRO A 389 1.45 6.15 15.85
N ALA A 390 1.03 6.26 17.09
CA ALA A 390 0.52 7.54 17.61
C ALA A 390 1.56 8.68 17.51
N PRO A 391 2.88 8.47 17.77
CA PRO A 391 3.88 9.50 17.58
C PRO A 391 4.03 9.97 16.11
N ALA A 392 3.68 9.15 15.12
CA ALA A 392 3.71 9.56 13.71
C ALA A 392 2.68 10.68 13.40
N ALA A 393 1.66 10.85 14.26
CA ALA A 393 0.70 11.93 14.13
C ALA A 393 1.23 13.30 14.63
N ALA A 394 2.42 13.34 15.25
CA ALA A 394 3.00 14.59 15.78
C ALA A 394 3.10 15.66 14.67
N GLY A 395 2.51 16.83 14.91
CA GLY A 395 2.45 17.94 13.95
C GLY A 395 1.49 17.75 12.77
N CYS A 396 0.79 16.61 12.69
CA CYS A 396 -0.17 16.34 11.63
C CYS A 396 -1.57 16.87 11.93
N THR A 397 -2.42 16.92 10.91
CA THR A 397 -3.86 17.15 11.04
C THR A 397 -4.59 15.82 10.95
N VAL A 398 -5.36 15.49 11.97
CA VAL A 398 -6.23 14.30 12.04
C VAL A 398 -7.69 14.74 11.96
N THR A 399 -8.46 14.16 11.04
CA THR A 399 -9.90 14.34 10.97
C THR A 399 -10.59 13.00 11.21
N THR A 400 -11.52 12.96 12.17
CA THR A 400 -12.38 11.80 12.45
C THR A 400 -13.81 12.11 12.00
N VAL A 401 -14.69 11.11 12.09
CA VAL A 401 -16.09 11.26 11.71
C VAL A 401 -16.81 12.36 12.52
N GLU A 402 -16.40 12.59 13.75
CA GLU A 402 -16.91 13.64 14.62
C GLU A 402 -16.56 15.06 14.11
N GLY A 403 -15.45 15.18 13.39
CA GLY A 403 -15.00 16.43 12.80
C GLY A 403 -15.54 16.72 11.41
N LEU A 404 -16.44 15.92 10.85
CA LEU A 404 -17.08 16.17 9.56
C LEU A 404 -18.22 17.20 9.68
N ALA A 405 -18.99 17.18 10.76
CA ALA A 405 -20.09 18.11 11.00
C ALA A 405 -19.57 19.56 11.09
N GLY A 406 -20.30 20.50 10.50
CA GLY A 406 -19.96 21.93 10.53
C GLY A 406 -18.79 22.35 9.59
N ARG A 407 -18.30 21.47 8.70
CA ARG A 407 -17.18 21.78 7.78
C ARG A 407 -17.59 22.24 6.38
N ASP A 408 -18.87 22.22 6.03
CA ASP A 408 -19.35 22.59 4.68
C ASP A 408 -19.19 24.08 4.34
N GLY A 409 -18.56 24.87 5.23
CA GLY A 409 -18.26 26.30 4.99
C GLY A 409 -19.53 27.22 4.85
N GLN A 410 -20.71 26.64 4.93
CA GLN A 410 -21.95 27.35 4.63
C GLN A 410 -22.86 27.64 5.84
N THR A 411 -22.59 27.01 6.99
CA THR A 411 -23.39 27.28 8.19
C THR A 411 -22.53 27.28 9.46
N GLU A 412 -22.58 28.34 10.23
CA GLU A 412 -22.05 28.46 11.61
C GLU A 412 -22.92 27.68 12.64
N ALA A 413 -23.87 26.87 12.18
CA ALA A 413 -24.75 26.10 13.07
C ALA A 413 -24.03 24.89 13.63
N PRO A 414 -23.87 24.75 14.96
CA PRO A 414 -23.00 23.75 15.60
C PRO A 414 -23.47 22.30 15.50
N HIS A 415 -24.49 21.97 14.69
CA HIS A 415 -25.03 20.60 14.57
C HIS A 415 -25.45 20.22 13.15
N THR A 416 -24.96 20.93 12.13
CA THR A 416 -25.31 20.56 10.74
C THR A 416 -24.48 19.35 10.34
N LEU A 417 -25.16 18.26 9.94
CA LEU A 417 -24.50 17.07 9.42
C LEU A 417 -23.79 17.38 8.09
N HIS A 418 -22.63 16.79 7.86
CA HIS A 418 -21.99 16.80 6.56
C HIS A 418 -22.90 16.17 5.50
N ALA A 419 -22.87 16.64 4.25
CA ALA A 419 -23.74 16.16 3.17
C ALA A 419 -23.75 14.62 3.04
N VAL A 420 -22.59 13.97 3.17
CA VAL A 420 -22.47 12.49 3.15
C VAL A 420 -23.17 11.86 4.35
N GLN A 421 -23.05 12.44 5.55
CA GLN A 421 -23.73 11.94 6.75
C GLN A 421 -25.26 12.03 6.57
N GLN A 422 -25.77 13.18 6.09
CA GLN A 422 -27.18 13.38 5.80
C GLN A 422 -27.70 12.38 4.76
N ALA A 423 -26.93 12.13 3.68
CA ALA A 423 -27.31 11.19 2.64
C ALA A 423 -27.41 9.74 3.19
N PHE A 424 -26.50 9.33 4.09
CA PHE A 424 -26.57 8.02 4.74
C PHE A 424 -27.84 7.88 5.59
N VAL A 425 -28.22 8.92 6.32
CA VAL A 425 -29.48 8.95 7.10
C VAL A 425 -30.68 8.85 6.15
N THR A 426 -30.75 9.70 5.13
CA THR A 426 -31.89 9.78 4.20
C THR A 426 -32.08 8.48 3.41
N ALA A 427 -31.00 7.84 2.95
CA ALA A 427 -31.06 6.58 2.22
C ALA A 427 -31.28 5.36 3.11
N GLY A 428 -31.21 5.50 4.43
CA GLY A 428 -31.20 4.38 5.37
C GLY A 428 -30.01 3.45 5.12
N ALA A 429 -28.83 4.03 4.86
CA ALA A 429 -27.59 3.30 4.54
C ALA A 429 -26.88 2.70 5.77
N VAL A 430 -27.56 2.67 6.92
CA VAL A 430 -27.02 2.21 8.20
C VAL A 430 -27.92 1.10 8.75
N GLN A 431 -27.29 0.05 9.30
CA GLN A 431 -27.99 -0.96 10.10
C GLN A 431 -27.38 -1.01 11.52
N CYS A 432 -26.33 -1.84 11.77
CA CYS A 432 -25.68 -1.86 13.08
C CYS A 432 -24.82 -0.63 13.38
N GLY A 433 -24.40 0.14 12.37
CA GLY A 433 -23.64 1.39 12.50
C GLY A 433 -22.13 1.22 12.69
N TYR A 434 -21.62 -0.01 12.88
CA TYR A 434 -20.22 -0.23 13.23
C TYR A 434 -19.23 0.21 12.14
N CYS A 435 -19.51 -0.09 10.86
CA CYS A 435 -18.69 0.29 9.73
C CYS A 435 -18.91 1.74 9.27
N THR A 436 -20.01 2.37 9.70
CA THR A 436 -20.48 3.66 9.17
C THR A 436 -19.44 4.79 9.29
N PRO A 437 -18.74 4.98 10.43
CA PRO A 437 -17.72 6.02 10.53
C PRO A 437 -16.63 5.89 9.47
N GLY A 438 -16.09 4.69 9.28
CA GLY A 438 -15.05 4.44 8.27
C GLY A 438 -15.54 4.65 6.83
N LEU A 439 -16.78 4.24 6.53
CA LEU A 439 -17.41 4.45 5.22
C LEU A 439 -17.63 5.95 4.94
N LEU A 440 -18.06 6.72 5.95
CA LEU A 440 -18.24 8.16 5.84
C LEU A 440 -16.92 8.87 5.55
N MET A 441 -15.83 8.51 6.25
CA MET A 441 -14.51 9.08 6.01
C MET A 441 -13.99 8.79 4.59
N SER A 442 -14.15 7.55 4.12
CA SER A 442 -13.74 7.16 2.76
C SER A 442 -14.60 7.84 1.69
N ALA A 443 -15.93 7.93 1.90
CA ALA A 443 -16.83 8.58 0.98
C ALA A 443 -16.60 10.10 0.89
N THR A 444 -16.36 10.75 2.04
CA THR A 444 -16.02 12.18 2.08
C THR A 444 -14.74 12.46 1.32
N ARG A 445 -13.71 11.62 1.51
CA ARG A 445 -12.44 11.79 0.78
C ARG A 445 -12.58 11.50 -0.71
N LEU A 446 -13.37 10.49 -1.10
CA LEU A 446 -13.67 10.23 -2.51
C LEU A 446 -14.33 11.44 -3.19
N LEU A 447 -15.36 12.02 -2.57
CA LEU A 447 -16.08 13.17 -3.15
C LEU A 447 -15.21 14.43 -3.24
N ALA A 448 -14.23 14.58 -2.35
CA ALA A 448 -13.22 15.63 -2.46
C ALA A 448 -12.21 15.36 -3.60
N GLU A 449 -11.81 14.10 -3.82
CA GLU A 449 -10.93 13.69 -4.91
C GLU A 449 -11.66 13.69 -6.27
N ASN A 450 -12.90 13.24 -6.29
CA ASN A 450 -13.76 13.15 -7.47
C ASN A 450 -15.20 13.54 -7.09
N PRO A 451 -15.63 14.78 -7.38
CA PRO A 451 -16.96 15.25 -7.02
C PRO A 451 -18.13 14.53 -7.72
N ALA A 452 -17.85 13.85 -8.85
CA ALA A 452 -18.85 13.14 -9.64
C ALA A 452 -18.45 11.67 -9.91
N PRO A 453 -18.22 10.85 -8.85
CA PRO A 453 -17.76 9.50 -9.03
C PRO A 453 -18.85 8.63 -9.66
N ASN A 454 -18.46 7.78 -10.61
CA ASN A 454 -19.32 6.71 -11.07
C ASN A 454 -19.38 5.57 -10.04
N ARG A 455 -20.29 4.62 -10.24
CA ARG A 455 -20.46 3.47 -9.34
C ARG A 455 -19.17 2.69 -9.12
N SER A 456 -18.37 2.47 -10.16
CA SER A 456 -17.10 1.73 -10.06
C SER A 456 -16.08 2.46 -9.17
N ALA A 457 -15.98 3.79 -9.28
CA ALA A 457 -15.11 4.59 -8.43
C ALA A 457 -15.54 4.55 -6.95
N ILE A 458 -16.84 4.57 -6.67
CA ILE A 458 -17.38 4.42 -5.32
C ILE A 458 -17.04 3.02 -4.77
N GLU A 459 -17.28 1.97 -5.53
CA GLU A 459 -16.95 0.61 -5.14
C GLU A 459 -15.44 0.46 -4.85
N GLN A 460 -14.57 1.07 -5.68
CA GLN A 460 -13.11 1.09 -5.44
C GLN A 460 -12.72 1.86 -4.17
N ALA A 461 -13.37 2.97 -3.87
CA ALA A 461 -13.12 3.73 -2.64
C ALA A 461 -13.50 2.95 -1.38
N LEU A 462 -14.53 2.11 -1.47
CA LEU A 462 -15.09 1.38 -0.34
C LEU A 462 -14.52 -0.02 -0.14
N VAL A 463 -13.65 -0.53 -1.03
CA VAL A 463 -13.10 -1.90 -0.92
C VAL A 463 -12.35 -2.16 0.40
N GLY A 464 -11.85 -1.09 1.05
CA GLY A 464 -11.17 -1.15 2.34
C GLY A 464 -12.10 -1.04 3.55
N ASN A 465 -13.41 -0.89 3.36
CA ASN A 465 -14.40 -0.68 4.43
C ASN A 465 -15.44 -1.80 4.44
N LEU A 466 -15.27 -2.78 5.33
CA LEU A 466 -16.12 -3.95 5.36
C LEU A 466 -17.44 -3.69 6.10
N CYS A 467 -18.55 -3.99 5.44
CA CYS A 467 -19.88 -4.03 6.04
C CYS A 467 -20.50 -5.43 5.92
N ARG A 468 -20.92 -6.01 7.04
CA ARG A 468 -21.56 -7.34 7.05
C ARG A 468 -23.09 -7.29 6.90
N CYS A 469 -23.71 -6.12 7.17
CA CYS A 469 -25.16 -6.01 7.32
C CYS A 469 -25.87 -5.55 6.05
N THR A 470 -25.38 -4.48 5.37
CA THR A 470 -26.16 -3.68 4.42
C THR A 470 -26.18 -4.19 2.99
N GLY A 471 -25.22 -5.07 2.62
CA GLY A 471 -25.02 -5.44 1.21
C GLY A 471 -24.58 -4.29 0.29
N TYR A 472 -24.19 -3.13 0.86
CA TYR A 472 -23.63 -1.93 0.21
C TYR A 472 -24.57 -1.16 -0.71
N ALA A 473 -25.69 -1.70 -1.19
CA ALA A 473 -26.54 -1.05 -2.18
C ALA A 473 -26.94 0.37 -1.76
N LYS A 474 -27.52 0.53 -0.58
CA LYS A 474 -27.93 1.84 -0.04
C LYS A 474 -26.76 2.77 0.28
N ILE A 475 -25.59 2.22 0.63
CA ILE A 475 -24.36 3.00 0.85
C ILE A 475 -23.92 3.65 -0.48
N VAL A 476 -23.87 2.86 -1.55
CA VAL A 476 -23.51 3.36 -2.89
C VAL A 476 -24.54 4.37 -3.37
N GLU A 477 -25.84 4.13 -3.17
CA GLU A 477 -26.93 5.06 -3.51
C GLU A 477 -26.81 6.40 -2.75
N ALA A 478 -26.50 6.36 -1.46
CA ALA A 478 -26.29 7.55 -0.64
C ALA A 478 -25.13 8.40 -1.19
N ILE A 479 -23.99 7.80 -1.53
CA ILE A 479 -22.85 8.53 -2.07
C ILE A 479 -23.19 9.12 -3.46
N LEU A 480 -23.85 8.35 -4.33
CA LEU A 480 -24.31 8.82 -5.64
C LEU A 480 -25.30 10.00 -5.53
N SER A 481 -26.14 10.04 -4.48
CA SER A 481 -27.08 11.14 -4.29
C SER A 481 -26.40 12.47 -3.98
N VAL A 482 -25.30 12.45 -3.22
CA VAL A 482 -24.50 13.65 -2.92
C VAL A 482 -23.79 14.16 -4.19
N SER A 483 -23.22 13.27 -4.99
CA SER A 483 -22.52 13.65 -6.22
C SER A 483 -23.42 14.33 -7.25
N LYS A 484 -24.70 13.94 -7.33
CA LYS A 484 -25.70 14.56 -8.23
C LYS A 484 -26.12 15.95 -7.79
N GLN A 485 -26.13 16.22 -6.48
CA GLN A 485 -26.51 17.55 -5.93
C GLN A 485 -25.39 18.58 -6.13
N SER A 486 -24.15 18.14 -6.32
CA SER A 486 -22.98 19.00 -6.54
C SER A 486 -22.78 19.44 -8.00
N GLN A 487 -23.61 18.97 -8.94
CA GLN A 487 -23.58 19.44 -10.33
C GLN A 487 -24.49 20.68 -10.46
N PRO A 488 -23.99 21.85 -10.90
CA PRO A 488 -24.84 22.96 -11.26
C PRO A 488 -25.76 22.54 -12.40
N SER A 489 -27.06 22.82 -12.23
CA SER A 489 -28.11 22.62 -13.21
C SER A 489 -27.92 23.49 -14.46
#